data_207adc487391cbf21f7b5dd34916dae0
#
_entry.id   207adc487391cbf21f7b5dd34916dae0
#
_cell.length_a   1.000
_cell.length_b   1.000
_cell.length_c   1.000
_cell.angle_alpha   90.00
_cell.angle_beta   90.00
_cell.angle_gamma   90.00
#
_symmetry.space_group_name_H-M   'P 1'
#
loop_
_entity.id
_entity.type
_entity.pdbx_description
1 polymer ?
#
loop_
_entity_poly.entity_id
_entity_poly.type
_entity_poly.pdbx_seq_one_letter_code
_entity_poly.pdbx_strand_id
1 'polypeptide(L)'
;MGVTYLVLVGFGRAFRAWIGTPSMFFVLCHGLPPKISNTHNAWRMANKNLNAAKTAKKDEFYTEMFDIERELKHYWQHFRGKVIFCNCDDPYESNFFKYFALHFNHLGLKKLICTCYNGSPVQGNELRIDFGDFSDEPKKVAYKVVITEVKDLNGDGAVDLSDVRYLLQNDKNVISILKTGDFRDPECIELLKEADIIVTNPPFSLFREYIAQLIEYSKKFLIVGSQKSIGCKEIFPLFKENRVWWGYGFKGAAAHFYSPYEDKATAGNHIKDMIRVSGVTWFTNLEIAKRNEDLDLVCRYSPEEYPHYENYDAIEVGQTSDIPYDYDGIMGVPITFLDKYNPEQFEIIGSNSSTELCKELGVKPLGEDWIRRYRAAGGTGHNTANMVRIVYNDPHGKPKVAFSRIFIRNKHPRINE
;
A
#
# COMPACT_ATOMS: atom_id res chain seq x y z
N MET A 1 -23.12 -1.17 -52.19
CA MET A 1 -21.68 -1.30 -51.94
C MET A 1 -21.50 -1.55 -50.45
N GLY A 2 -21.30 -2.79 -50.08
CA GLY A 2 -21.09 -3.16 -48.66
C GLY A 2 -19.61 -3.05 -48.31
N VAL A 3 -19.28 -2.31 -47.28
CA VAL A 3 -17.93 -2.24 -46.73
C VAL A 3 -17.79 -3.35 -45.70
N THR A 4 -16.89 -4.25 -45.98
CA THR A 4 -16.56 -5.38 -45.06
C THR A 4 -15.45 -4.92 -44.12
N TYR A 5 -15.72 -4.89 -42.82
CA TYR A 5 -14.69 -4.66 -41.80
C TYR A 5 -14.20 -6.01 -41.27
N LEU A 6 -12.90 -6.23 -41.39
CA LEU A 6 -12.20 -7.33 -40.75
C LEU A 6 -11.66 -6.86 -39.41
N VAL A 7 -12.17 -7.38 -38.32
CA VAL A 7 -11.62 -7.13 -36.97
C VAL A 7 -10.85 -8.36 -36.52
N LEU A 8 -9.54 -8.24 -36.47
CA LEU A 8 -8.63 -9.26 -35.92
C LEU A 8 -8.42 -8.97 -34.42
N VAL A 9 -8.97 -9.81 -33.58
CA VAL A 9 -8.69 -9.77 -32.12
C VAL A 9 -7.82 -10.99 -31.80
N GLY A 10 -6.54 -10.73 -31.53
CA GLY A 10 -5.58 -11.76 -31.15
C GLY A 10 -5.51 -11.93 -29.64
N PHE A 11 -5.95 -13.07 -29.12
CA PHE A 11 -5.60 -13.56 -27.79
C PHE A 11 -5.00 -14.94 -27.95
N GLY A 12 -3.72 -15.06 -27.66
CA GLY A 12 -2.97 -16.28 -27.47
C GLY A 12 -3.37 -17.50 -28.33
N ARG A 13 -2.80 -17.69 -29.50
CA ARG A 13 -2.87 -18.90 -30.36
C ARG A 13 -4.26 -19.37 -30.83
N ALA A 14 -5.31 -18.56 -30.78
CA ALA A 14 -6.57 -18.88 -31.44
C ALA A 14 -7.00 -17.70 -32.31
N PHE A 15 -7.04 -17.89 -33.63
CA PHE A 15 -7.56 -16.91 -34.58
C PHE A 15 -9.07 -17.15 -34.76
N ARG A 16 -9.87 -16.09 -34.56
CA ARG A 16 -11.28 -16.09 -35.00
C ARG A 16 -11.40 -15.09 -36.14
N ALA A 17 -11.77 -15.61 -37.31
CA ALA A 17 -12.23 -14.75 -38.41
C ALA A 17 -13.77 -14.68 -38.36
N TRP A 18 -14.33 -13.49 -38.39
CA TRP A 18 -15.77 -13.26 -38.45
C TRP A 18 -16.14 -12.78 -39.86
N ILE A 19 -16.91 -13.54 -40.61
CA ILE A 19 -17.50 -13.11 -41.87
C ILE A 19 -19.02 -13.11 -41.66
N GLY A 20 -19.61 -11.95 -41.82
CA GLY A 20 -21.00 -11.72 -41.49
C GLY A 20 -22.01 -12.45 -42.36
N THR A 21 -22.62 -13.47 -41.78
CA THR A 21 -23.99 -13.94 -41.99
C THR A 21 -24.38 -14.75 -40.76
N PRO A 22 -25.65 -14.82 -40.37
CA PRO A 22 -26.03 -15.33 -39.05
C PRO A 22 -26.16 -16.86 -39.09
N SER A 23 -25.05 -17.56 -38.82
CA SER A 23 -25.09 -18.99 -38.50
C SER A 23 -24.00 -19.27 -37.48
N MET A 24 -24.41 -19.58 -36.26
CA MET A 24 -23.54 -19.88 -35.13
C MET A 24 -23.01 -21.33 -35.31
N PHE A 25 -21.72 -21.48 -35.54
CA PHE A 25 -21.05 -22.76 -35.37
C PHE A 25 -20.29 -22.78 -34.06
N PHE A 26 -20.68 -23.69 -33.15
CA PHE A 26 -19.89 -24.01 -31.96
C PHE A 26 -18.77 -24.98 -32.32
N VAL A 27 -17.54 -24.58 -32.22
CA VAL A 27 -16.39 -25.46 -32.22
C VAL A 27 -15.93 -25.70 -30.80
N LEU A 28 -16.15 -26.91 -30.30
CA LEU A 28 -15.59 -27.37 -29.02
C LEU A 28 -14.08 -27.61 -29.20
N CYS A 29 -13.25 -26.66 -28.78
CA CYS A 29 -11.82 -26.90 -28.63
C CYS A 29 -11.56 -27.49 -27.24
N HIS A 30 -11.23 -28.75 -27.17
CA HIS A 30 -10.61 -29.36 -25.99
C HIS A 30 -9.19 -28.82 -25.87
N GLY A 31 -9.04 -27.68 -25.15
CA GLY A 31 -7.77 -27.14 -24.75
C GLY A 31 -7.43 -27.58 -23.34
N LEU A 32 -6.25 -28.13 -23.14
CA LEU A 32 -5.66 -28.38 -21.83
C LEU A 32 -5.77 -27.12 -20.95
N PRO A 33 -6.04 -27.26 -19.64
CA PRO A 33 -6.12 -26.10 -18.75
C PRO A 33 -4.81 -25.33 -18.80
N PRO A 34 -4.85 -23.98 -18.76
CA PRO A 34 -3.63 -23.20 -18.74
C PRO A 34 -2.82 -23.60 -17.51
N LYS A 35 -1.55 -23.96 -17.73
CA LYS A 35 -0.59 -24.15 -16.64
C LYS A 35 -0.64 -22.91 -15.78
N ILE A 36 -1.08 -23.02 -14.54
CA ILE A 36 -0.98 -22.01 -13.50
C ILE A 36 0.52 -21.77 -13.32
N SER A 37 1.04 -20.77 -14.04
CA SER A 37 2.43 -20.37 -13.92
C SER A 37 2.61 -19.62 -12.60
N ASN A 38 3.30 -20.24 -11.69
CA ASN A 38 4.18 -19.69 -10.65
C ASN A 38 3.97 -18.23 -10.19
N THR A 39 2.77 -17.86 -9.77
CA THR A 39 2.57 -16.63 -8.98
C THR A 39 3.33 -16.68 -7.66
N HIS A 40 3.56 -17.86 -7.10
CA HIS A 40 4.36 -18.06 -5.87
C HIS A 40 5.82 -17.60 -5.98
N ASN A 41 6.45 -17.72 -7.16
CA ASN A 41 7.83 -17.28 -7.34
C ASN A 41 7.94 -15.76 -7.52
N ALA A 42 6.98 -15.12 -8.18
CA ALA A 42 6.95 -13.67 -8.33
C ALA A 42 6.80 -12.95 -6.97
N TRP A 43 5.94 -13.46 -6.07
CA TRP A 43 5.78 -12.94 -4.71
C TRP A 43 7.04 -13.12 -3.83
N ARG A 44 7.75 -14.24 -3.98
CA ARG A 44 9.00 -14.46 -3.26
C ARG A 44 10.14 -13.55 -3.75
N MET A 45 10.18 -13.23 -5.06
CA MET A 45 11.26 -12.41 -5.64
C MET A 45 11.06 -10.91 -5.36
N ALA A 46 9.85 -10.37 -5.47
CA ALA A 46 9.55 -8.99 -5.09
C ALA A 46 9.90 -8.71 -3.61
N ASN A 47 9.72 -9.71 -2.73
CA ASN A 47 10.10 -9.62 -1.32
C ASN A 47 11.62 -9.67 -1.07
N LYS A 48 12.39 -10.33 -1.94
CA LYS A 48 13.84 -10.34 -1.83
C LYS A 48 14.44 -8.96 -2.08
N ASN A 49 13.91 -8.22 -3.04
CA ASN A 49 14.39 -6.87 -3.36
C ASN A 49 14.09 -5.89 -2.22
N LEU A 50 12.88 -5.93 -1.65
CA LEU A 50 12.53 -5.09 -0.49
C LEU A 50 13.38 -5.45 0.75
N ASN A 51 13.62 -6.73 1.00
CA ASN A 51 14.47 -7.16 2.10
C ASN A 51 15.96 -6.85 1.86
N ALA A 52 16.43 -6.94 0.63
CA ALA A 52 17.79 -6.55 0.25
C ALA A 52 17.98 -5.01 0.36
N ALA A 53 16.98 -4.22 -0.07
CA ALA A 53 16.97 -2.78 0.09
C ALA A 53 16.98 -2.37 1.58
N LYS A 54 16.16 -3.01 2.42
CA LYS A 54 16.19 -2.84 3.88
C LYS A 54 17.57 -3.09 4.48
N THR A 55 18.18 -4.23 4.14
CA THR A 55 19.51 -4.63 4.66
C THR A 55 20.59 -3.66 4.23
N ALA A 56 20.45 -3.06 3.04
CA ALA A 56 21.41 -2.10 2.49
C ALA A 56 21.11 -0.65 2.90
N LYS A 57 20.03 -0.38 3.69
CA LYS A 57 19.49 0.97 3.96
C LYS A 57 19.22 1.77 2.67
N LYS A 58 18.70 1.09 1.63
CA LYS A 58 18.43 1.61 0.29
C LYS A 58 16.94 1.45 0.01
N ASP A 59 16.08 1.87 0.94
CA ASP A 59 14.63 1.70 0.91
C ASP A 59 13.86 3.02 0.80
N GLU A 60 14.54 4.09 0.37
CA GLU A 60 13.94 5.34 -0.03
C GLU A 60 13.53 5.26 -1.50
N PHE A 61 12.25 5.50 -1.77
CA PHE A 61 11.63 5.40 -3.10
C PHE A 61 10.77 6.63 -3.34
N TYR A 62 10.84 7.20 -4.55
CA TYR A 62 10.01 8.35 -4.92
C TYR A 62 8.72 7.89 -5.60
N THR A 63 7.59 8.26 -5.00
CA THR A 63 6.25 8.00 -5.53
C THR A 63 6.00 8.82 -6.78
N GLU A 64 5.40 8.22 -7.81
CA GLU A 64 5.05 8.94 -9.03
C GLU A 64 3.97 10.00 -8.81
N MET A 65 4.06 11.12 -9.53
CA MET A 65 3.08 12.20 -9.48
C MET A 65 1.67 11.69 -9.78
N PHE A 66 1.52 10.86 -10.81
CA PHE A 66 0.23 10.29 -11.19
C PHE A 66 -0.43 9.47 -10.05
N ASP A 67 0.34 8.70 -9.30
CA ASP A 67 -0.19 7.92 -8.18
C ASP A 67 -0.58 8.82 -7.00
N ILE A 68 0.19 9.90 -6.78
CA ILE A 68 -0.11 10.93 -5.78
C ILE A 68 -1.41 11.65 -6.14
N GLU A 69 -1.53 12.19 -7.35
CA GLU A 69 -2.73 12.89 -7.83
C GLU A 69 -3.98 12.01 -7.74
N ARG A 70 -3.86 10.74 -8.14
CA ARG A 70 -4.96 9.79 -8.11
C ARG A 70 -5.47 9.54 -6.70
N GLU A 71 -4.59 9.45 -5.72
CA GLU A 71 -4.96 9.26 -4.32
C GLU A 71 -5.45 10.55 -3.68
N LEU A 72 -4.66 11.64 -3.77
CA LEU A 72 -4.90 12.86 -3.00
C LEU A 72 -6.17 13.61 -3.41
N LYS A 73 -6.69 13.43 -4.63
CA LYS A 73 -7.97 14.03 -5.06
C LYS A 73 -9.16 13.66 -4.16
N HIS A 74 -9.07 12.53 -3.47
CA HIS A 74 -10.12 12.08 -2.54
C HIS A 74 -10.05 12.75 -1.17
N TYR A 75 -8.99 13.54 -0.91
CA TYR A 75 -8.71 14.16 0.39
C TYR A 75 -8.71 15.70 0.35
N TRP A 76 -9.00 16.33 -0.77
CA TRP A 76 -8.90 17.79 -0.96
C TRP A 76 -9.63 18.59 0.11
N GLN A 77 -10.79 18.13 0.54
CA GLN A 77 -11.59 18.74 1.60
C GLN A 77 -10.87 18.83 2.95
N HIS A 78 -9.91 17.93 3.21
CA HIS A 78 -9.15 17.89 4.45
C HIS A 78 -8.01 18.92 4.48
N PHE A 79 -7.56 19.42 3.34
CA PHE A 79 -6.35 20.24 3.25
C PHE A 79 -6.60 21.74 3.44
N ARG A 80 -7.82 22.22 3.22
CA ARG A 80 -8.13 23.66 3.28
C ARG A 80 -7.81 24.27 4.64
N GLY A 81 -7.00 25.33 4.67
CA GLY A 81 -6.57 26.05 5.88
C GLY A 81 -5.60 25.26 6.76
N LYS A 82 -5.02 24.16 6.26
CA LYS A 82 -4.15 23.26 7.03
C LYS A 82 -2.68 23.50 6.76
N VAL A 83 -1.88 23.12 7.75
CA VAL A 83 -0.43 23.00 7.65
C VAL A 83 -0.11 21.57 7.22
N ILE A 84 0.43 21.42 6.01
CA ILE A 84 0.84 20.11 5.45
C ILE A 84 2.34 19.93 5.70
N PHE A 85 2.73 18.73 6.12
CA PHE A 85 4.12 18.38 6.33
C PHE A 85 4.50 17.13 5.54
N CYS A 86 5.44 17.31 4.61
CA CYS A 86 6.09 16.27 3.83
C CYS A 86 7.49 16.04 4.43
N ASN A 87 7.57 15.25 5.51
CA ASN A 87 8.86 14.86 6.05
C ASN A 87 9.37 13.58 5.37
N CYS A 88 10.66 13.33 5.40
CA CYS A 88 11.34 12.28 4.66
C CYS A 88 11.36 12.49 3.12
N ASP A 89 11.10 13.69 2.65
CA ASP A 89 10.97 14.04 1.25
C ASP A 89 11.95 15.17 0.89
N ASP A 90 12.83 14.96 -0.10
CA ASP A 90 13.65 16.05 -0.64
C ASP A 90 12.77 16.98 -1.47
N PRO A 91 12.65 18.29 -1.15
CA PRO A 91 11.78 19.24 -1.86
C PRO A 91 12.04 19.34 -3.36
N TYR A 92 13.26 19.11 -3.82
CA TYR A 92 13.60 19.15 -5.24
C TYR A 92 13.21 17.88 -5.99
N GLU A 93 13.25 16.74 -5.32
CA GLU A 93 12.99 15.43 -5.91
C GLU A 93 11.56 14.95 -5.62
N SER A 94 11.04 15.23 -4.42
CA SER A 94 9.75 14.71 -3.97
C SER A 94 8.57 15.21 -4.79
N ASN A 95 7.81 14.30 -5.35
CA ASN A 95 6.56 14.61 -6.00
C ASN A 95 5.45 15.00 -5.02
N PHE A 96 5.54 14.64 -3.74
CA PHE A 96 4.61 15.14 -2.70
C PHE A 96 4.76 16.63 -2.50
N PHE A 97 6.00 17.11 -2.34
CA PHE A 97 6.25 18.54 -2.24
C PHE A 97 5.80 19.27 -3.49
N LYS A 98 6.18 18.80 -4.68
CA LYS A 98 5.77 19.39 -5.96
C LYS A 98 4.25 19.46 -6.10
N TYR A 99 3.53 18.40 -5.75
CA TYR A 99 2.08 18.35 -5.77
C TYR A 99 1.46 19.45 -4.89
N PHE A 100 1.86 19.53 -3.62
CA PHE A 100 1.28 20.51 -2.70
C PHE A 100 1.70 21.94 -3.03
N ALA A 101 2.90 22.16 -3.54
CA ALA A 101 3.34 23.48 -3.99
C ALA A 101 2.53 23.97 -5.19
N LEU A 102 2.33 23.11 -6.22
CA LEU A 102 1.50 23.43 -7.39
C LEU A 102 0.04 23.68 -7.03
N HIS A 103 -0.51 22.92 -6.11
CA HIS A 103 -1.92 23.03 -5.72
C HIS A 103 -2.13 23.91 -4.47
N PHE A 104 -1.09 24.64 -4.00
CA PHE A 104 -1.12 25.39 -2.74
C PHE A 104 -2.32 26.33 -2.65
N ASN A 105 -2.51 27.17 -3.66
CA ASN A 105 -3.59 28.14 -3.71
C ASN A 105 -4.95 27.48 -3.95
N HIS A 106 -5.01 26.48 -4.83
CA HIS A 106 -6.25 25.76 -5.15
C HIS A 106 -6.80 25.00 -3.93
N LEU A 107 -5.92 24.30 -3.19
CA LEU A 107 -6.27 23.59 -1.96
C LEU A 107 -6.51 24.57 -0.80
N GLY A 108 -6.09 25.83 -0.92
CA GLY A 108 -6.19 26.83 0.13
C GLY A 108 -5.37 26.46 1.35
N LEU A 109 -4.14 25.97 1.16
CA LEU A 109 -3.25 25.57 2.24
C LEU A 109 -2.87 26.80 3.10
N LYS A 110 -2.71 26.59 4.41
CA LYS A 110 -2.15 27.59 5.30
C LYS A 110 -0.64 27.62 5.22
N LYS A 111 -0.01 26.47 5.14
CA LYS A 111 1.46 26.30 5.12
C LYS A 111 1.82 24.94 4.54
N LEU A 112 2.91 24.88 3.80
CA LEU A 112 3.56 23.64 3.37
C LEU A 112 4.96 23.60 3.98
N ILE A 113 5.27 22.51 4.68
CA ILE A 113 6.58 22.23 5.28
C ILE A 113 7.11 20.95 4.62
N CYS A 114 8.40 20.96 4.28
CA CYS A 114 9.09 19.78 3.77
C CYS A 114 10.48 19.69 4.42
N THR A 115 10.94 18.48 4.75
CA THR A 115 12.27 18.27 5.33
C THR A 115 13.01 17.16 4.60
N CYS A 116 14.30 17.40 4.39
CA CYS A 116 15.23 16.47 3.76
C CYS A 116 16.21 15.94 4.80
N TYR A 117 16.48 14.64 4.76
CA TYR A 117 17.44 13.95 5.63
C TYR A 117 18.84 13.96 4.99
N ASN A 118 19.88 14.29 5.75
CA ASN A 118 21.27 14.40 5.27
C ASN A 118 21.93 13.07 4.84
N GLY A 119 21.31 11.96 5.16
CA GLY A 119 21.77 10.61 4.78
C GLY A 119 21.06 10.03 3.56
N SER A 120 20.12 10.76 2.96
CA SER A 120 19.41 10.28 1.77
C SER A 120 20.39 10.08 0.61
N PRO A 121 20.39 8.89 -0.04
CA PRO A 121 21.23 8.62 -1.18
C PRO A 121 20.86 9.46 -2.41
N VAL A 122 19.68 10.06 -2.42
CA VAL A 122 19.09 10.78 -3.56
C VAL A 122 19.10 12.28 -3.36
N GLN A 123 19.63 12.75 -2.22
CA GLN A 123 19.69 14.16 -1.91
C GLN A 123 20.46 14.97 -2.97
N GLY A 124 19.73 15.88 -3.60
CA GLY A 124 20.26 17.08 -4.26
C GLY A 124 21.35 16.92 -5.29
N ASN A 125 21.04 16.31 -6.44
CA ASN A 125 21.87 16.54 -7.62
C ASN A 125 21.65 17.95 -8.23
N GLU A 126 20.56 18.65 -7.90
CA GLU A 126 20.19 19.95 -8.49
C GLU A 126 20.50 21.17 -7.60
N LEU A 127 20.67 20.99 -6.28
CA LEU A 127 21.03 22.09 -5.39
C LEU A 127 22.52 22.11 -5.10
N ARG A 128 23.25 22.93 -5.81
CA ARG A 128 24.44 23.58 -5.27
C ARG A 128 23.97 24.78 -4.42
N ILE A 129 23.61 24.52 -3.18
CA ILE A 129 23.48 25.62 -2.22
C ILE A 129 24.91 26.09 -1.94
N ASP A 130 25.27 27.23 -2.53
CA ASP A 130 26.57 27.86 -2.32
C ASP A 130 26.60 28.46 -0.90
N PHE A 131 27.03 27.65 0.06
CA PHE A 131 27.27 28.10 1.43
C PHE A 131 28.63 28.75 1.63
N GLY A 132 29.33 29.08 0.53
CA GLY A 132 30.63 29.78 0.61
C GLY A 132 31.81 28.90 1.06
N ASP A 133 31.65 27.59 1.09
CA ASP A 133 32.69 26.63 1.45
C ASP A 133 33.29 26.03 0.17
N PHE A 134 34.55 26.30 -0.11
CA PHE A 134 35.30 25.91 -1.31
C PHE A 134 35.74 24.43 -1.33
N SER A 135 34.96 23.51 -0.76
CA SER A 135 35.26 22.08 -0.85
C SER A 135 34.72 21.48 -2.15
N ASP A 136 35.57 20.75 -2.88
CA ASP A 136 35.27 20.14 -4.19
C ASP A 136 34.18 19.03 -4.16
N GLU A 137 33.70 18.61 -2.96
CA GLU A 137 32.59 17.68 -2.82
C GLU A 137 31.37 18.37 -2.20
N PRO A 138 30.18 18.29 -2.82
CA PRO A 138 28.97 18.85 -2.25
C PRO A 138 28.63 18.12 -0.95
N LYS A 139 28.75 18.82 0.19
CA LYS A 139 28.31 18.30 1.48
C LYS A 139 26.78 18.12 1.43
N LYS A 140 26.32 16.90 1.66
CA LYS A 140 24.89 16.64 1.87
C LYS A 140 24.45 17.27 3.19
N VAL A 141 23.58 18.26 3.11
CA VAL A 141 23.11 19.03 4.27
C VAL A 141 21.62 18.80 4.42
N ALA A 142 21.18 18.47 5.64
CA ALA A 142 19.76 18.43 5.95
C ALA A 142 19.18 19.85 5.95
N TYR A 143 18.00 20.02 5.38
CA TYR A 143 17.34 21.31 5.33
C TYR A 143 15.82 21.15 5.36
N LYS A 144 15.13 22.23 5.70
CA LYS A 144 13.68 22.36 5.59
C LYS A 144 13.32 23.44 4.60
N VAL A 145 12.19 23.25 3.94
CA VAL A 145 11.50 24.26 3.13
C VAL A 145 10.17 24.58 3.78
N VAL A 146 9.85 25.86 3.87
CA VAL A 146 8.56 26.34 4.41
C VAL A 146 7.94 27.32 3.43
N ILE A 147 6.78 26.97 2.89
CA ILE A 147 6.00 27.81 1.97
C ILE A 147 4.71 28.27 2.66
N THR A 148 4.44 29.55 2.62
CA THR A 148 3.22 30.19 3.12
C THR A 148 2.43 30.88 2.01
N GLU A 149 3.02 31.05 0.85
CA GLU A 149 2.44 31.68 -0.32
C GLU A 149 3.15 31.18 -1.58
N VAL A 150 2.41 30.95 -2.66
CA VAL A 150 2.97 30.67 -3.98
C VAL A 150 2.37 31.67 -4.97
N LYS A 151 3.23 32.46 -5.62
CA LYS A 151 2.88 33.49 -6.60
C LYS A 151 3.44 33.13 -7.96
N ASP A 152 2.85 33.67 -8.99
CA ASP A 152 3.47 33.76 -10.32
C ASP A 152 4.68 34.72 -10.20
N LEU A 153 5.86 34.16 -10.09
CA LEU A 153 7.11 34.91 -9.85
C LEU A 153 7.88 35.17 -11.14
N ASN A 154 7.63 34.38 -12.18
CA ASN A 154 8.22 34.56 -13.50
C ASN A 154 7.38 35.49 -14.40
N GLY A 155 6.11 35.79 -14.04
CA GLY A 155 5.22 36.71 -14.72
C GLY A 155 4.60 36.20 -16.02
N ASP A 156 4.52 34.85 -16.16
CA ASP A 156 3.95 34.22 -17.35
C ASP A 156 2.41 34.06 -17.32
N GLY A 157 1.78 34.38 -16.19
CA GLY A 157 0.34 34.37 -15.97
C GLY A 157 -0.18 33.04 -15.39
N ALA A 158 0.68 32.10 -15.05
CA ALA A 158 0.36 30.84 -14.41
C ALA A 158 1.17 30.64 -13.12
N VAL A 159 0.77 29.72 -12.27
CA VAL A 159 1.60 29.23 -11.16
C VAL A 159 1.98 27.80 -11.45
N ASP A 160 3.24 27.55 -11.72
CA ASP A 160 3.76 26.26 -12.09
C ASP A 160 5.06 25.87 -11.37
N LEU A 161 5.70 24.78 -11.79
CA LEU A 161 6.96 24.31 -11.18
C LEU A 161 8.11 25.30 -11.36
N SER A 162 8.07 26.18 -12.36
CA SER A 162 9.11 27.19 -12.55
C SER A 162 9.06 28.26 -11.47
N ASP A 163 7.83 28.64 -11.05
CA ASP A 163 7.65 29.58 -9.93
C ASP A 163 8.12 28.99 -8.61
N VAL A 164 7.77 27.72 -8.37
CA VAL A 164 8.24 27.00 -7.18
C VAL A 164 9.76 26.92 -7.16
N ARG A 165 10.38 26.60 -8.31
CA ARG A 165 11.83 26.55 -8.46
C ARG A 165 12.46 27.92 -8.24
N TYR A 166 11.86 28.97 -8.83
CA TYR A 166 12.30 30.35 -8.64
C TYR A 166 12.21 30.78 -7.17
N LEU A 167 11.11 30.45 -6.48
CA LEU A 167 10.92 30.70 -5.06
C LEU A 167 12.03 30.06 -4.21
N LEU A 168 12.31 28.78 -4.45
CA LEU A 168 13.35 28.03 -3.73
C LEU A 168 14.75 28.57 -3.96
N GLN A 169 15.03 29.13 -5.14
CA GLN A 169 16.35 29.68 -5.49
C GLN A 169 16.59 31.11 -4.97
N ASN A 170 15.54 31.91 -4.89
CA ASN A 170 15.69 33.34 -4.67
C ASN A 170 15.22 33.82 -3.29
N ASP A 171 14.32 33.10 -2.61
CA ASP A 171 13.86 33.47 -1.27
C ASP A 171 14.60 32.69 -0.19
N LYS A 172 15.62 33.34 0.39
CA LYS A 172 16.43 32.76 1.47
C LYS A 172 15.65 32.47 2.77
N ASN A 173 14.45 33.01 2.92
CA ASN A 173 13.61 32.76 4.09
C ASN A 173 12.81 31.44 3.98
N VAL A 174 12.71 30.88 2.76
CA VAL A 174 11.99 29.63 2.48
C VAL A 174 12.81 28.42 2.92
N ILE A 175 14.13 28.49 2.85
CA ILE A 175 15.04 27.37 3.16
C ILE A 175 15.80 27.63 4.46
N SER A 176 15.88 26.62 5.32
CA SER A 176 16.68 26.66 6.56
C SER A 176 17.39 25.32 6.79
N ILE A 177 18.63 25.38 7.26
CA ILE A 177 19.44 24.19 7.56
C ILE A 177 18.89 23.50 8.82
N LEU A 178 18.84 22.18 8.80
CA LEU A 178 18.57 21.31 9.93
C LEU A 178 19.85 20.58 10.36
N LYS A 179 19.85 20.08 11.58
CA LYS A 179 20.97 19.30 12.10
C LYS A 179 21.14 17.97 11.34
N THR A 180 20.08 17.17 11.23
CA THR A 180 20.08 15.90 10.52
C THR A 180 18.89 15.72 9.57
N GLY A 181 17.75 16.34 9.87
CA GLY A 181 16.48 16.12 9.15
C GLY A 181 15.82 14.78 9.44
N ASP A 182 16.34 14.00 10.40
CA ASP A 182 15.70 12.76 10.84
C ASP A 182 14.36 13.08 11.55
N PHE A 183 13.30 12.33 11.20
CA PHE A 183 11.95 12.58 11.75
C PHE A 183 11.89 12.42 13.28
N ARG A 184 12.88 11.78 13.91
CA ARG A 184 13.01 11.58 15.35
C ARG A 184 13.70 12.74 16.06
N ASP A 185 14.36 13.61 15.33
CA ASP A 185 15.09 14.72 15.93
C ASP A 185 14.14 15.77 16.49
N PRO A 186 14.53 16.45 17.59
CA PRO A 186 13.71 17.50 18.22
C PRO A 186 13.24 18.58 17.24
N GLU A 187 14.09 18.99 16.29
CA GLU A 187 13.73 19.99 15.27
C GLU A 187 12.59 19.52 14.37
N CYS A 188 12.63 18.24 13.91
CA CYS A 188 11.57 17.66 13.11
C CYS A 188 10.30 17.37 13.92
N ILE A 189 10.44 17.05 15.21
CA ILE A 189 9.32 16.89 16.14
C ILE A 189 8.59 18.21 16.35
N GLU A 190 9.28 19.35 16.48
CA GLU A 190 8.62 20.66 16.58
C GLU A 190 7.83 20.99 15.29
N LEU A 191 8.38 20.69 14.12
CA LEU A 191 7.66 20.83 12.86
C LEU A 191 6.46 19.87 12.79
N LEU A 192 6.62 18.64 13.28
CA LEU A 192 5.51 17.68 13.40
C LEU A 192 4.41 18.22 14.31
N LYS A 193 4.74 18.83 15.45
CA LYS A 193 3.75 19.43 16.35
C LYS A 193 2.97 20.56 15.67
N GLU A 194 3.64 21.39 14.87
CA GLU A 194 3.03 22.49 14.11
C GLU A 194 2.07 21.97 13.02
N ALA A 195 2.39 20.84 12.38
CA ALA A 195 1.64 20.31 11.27
C ALA A 195 0.24 19.79 11.66
N ASP A 196 -0.73 20.00 10.81
CA ASP A 196 -2.07 19.40 10.92
C ASP A 196 -2.11 18.02 10.28
N ILE A 197 -1.54 17.89 9.08
CA ILE A 197 -1.59 16.66 8.27
C ILE A 197 -0.20 16.32 7.72
N ILE A 198 0.20 15.09 7.89
CA ILE A 198 1.45 14.54 7.36
C ILE A 198 1.17 13.75 6.09
N VAL A 199 1.85 14.09 4.99
CA VAL A 199 1.71 13.37 3.71
C VAL A 199 3.09 13.09 3.15
N THR A 200 3.49 11.80 3.12
CA THR A 200 4.86 11.41 2.74
C THR A 200 4.97 9.92 2.40
N ASN A 201 6.11 9.54 1.85
CA ASN A 201 6.52 8.15 1.71
C ASN A 201 7.71 7.87 2.65
N PRO A 202 7.49 7.42 3.90
CA PRO A 202 8.56 7.19 4.84
C PRO A 202 9.38 5.95 4.46
N PRO A 203 10.64 5.84 4.89
CA PRO A 203 11.45 4.64 4.70
C PRO A 203 10.73 3.39 5.25
N PHE A 204 10.54 2.35 4.42
CA PHE A 204 9.77 1.16 4.80
C PHE A 204 10.38 0.40 5.98
N SER A 205 11.68 0.49 6.18
CA SER A 205 12.38 -0.09 7.35
C SER A 205 11.96 0.56 8.67
N LEU A 206 11.62 1.85 8.65
CA LEU A 206 11.26 2.65 9.81
C LEU A 206 9.74 2.84 9.95
N PHE A 207 8.93 2.23 9.07
CA PHE A 207 7.49 2.46 9.00
C PHE A 207 6.75 2.27 10.33
N ARG A 208 7.12 1.26 11.13
CA ARG A 208 6.50 0.99 12.43
C ARG A 208 6.75 2.11 13.43
N GLU A 209 8.00 2.55 13.51
CA GLU A 209 8.42 3.64 14.39
C GLU A 209 7.77 4.96 13.96
N TYR A 210 7.72 5.18 12.65
CA TYR A 210 7.12 6.37 12.07
C TYR A 210 5.61 6.48 12.37
N ILE A 211 4.83 5.43 12.10
CA ILE A 211 3.39 5.46 12.38
C ILE A 211 3.10 5.57 13.89
N ALA A 212 3.92 4.94 14.74
CA ALA A 212 3.81 5.07 16.18
C ALA A 212 3.97 6.53 16.64
N GLN A 213 4.95 7.26 16.09
CA GLN A 213 5.15 8.67 16.35
C GLN A 213 3.94 9.51 15.90
N LEU A 214 3.38 9.27 14.70
CA LEU A 214 2.20 9.99 14.23
C LEU A 214 1.00 9.80 15.16
N ILE A 215 0.81 8.60 15.67
CA ILE A 215 -0.26 8.28 16.63
C ILE A 215 -0.02 8.91 17.99
N GLU A 216 1.22 8.89 18.50
CA GLU A 216 1.62 9.52 19.76
C GLU A 216 1.33 11.02 19.74
N TYR A 217 1.69 11.70 18.65
CA TYR A 217 1.44 13.13 18.48
C TYR A 217 0.02 13.44 17.95
N SER A 218 -0.87 12.43 17.88
CA SER A 218 -2.27 12.58 17.44
C SER A 218 -2.41 13.26 16.07
N LYS A 219 -1.51 12.96 15.14
CA LYS A 219 -1.49 13.60 13.82
C LYS A 219 -2.46 12.93 12.85
N LYS A 220 -3.06 13.75 11.98
CA LYS A 220 -3.69 13.27 10.76
C LYS A 220 -2.62 12.96 9.74
N PHE A 221 -2.81 11.89 8.95
CA PHE A 221 -1.80 11.49 7.98
C PHE A 221 -2.36 10.72 6.78
N LEU A 222 -1.60 10.76 5.70
CA LEU A 222 -1.74 9.94 4.52
C LEU A 222 -0.32 9.53 4.08
N ILE A 223 0.06 8.29 4.33
CA ILE A 223 1.44 7.80 4.14
C ILE A 223 1.48 6.52 3.34
N VAL A 224 2.56 6.33 2.57
CA VAL A 224 2.79 5.11 1.80
C VAL A 224 3.44 4.04 2.68
N GLY A 225 2.96 2.80 2.59
CA GLY A 225 3.52 1.71 3.38
C GLY A 225 3.26 0.32 2.79
N SER A 226 3.95 -0.68 3.32
CA SER A 226 3.75 -2.07 2.90
C SER A 226 2.49 -2.66 3.54
N GLN A 227 1.64 -3.32 2.76
CA GLN A 227 0.48 -4.08 3.25
C GLN A 227 0.86 -5.13 4.30
N LYS A 228 2.10 -5.64 4.25
CA LYS A 228 2.61 -6.60 5.24
C LYS A 228 2.76 -6.02 6.64
N SER A 229 2.82 -4.69 6.75
CA SER A 229 2.91 -4.01 8.04
C SER A 229 1.69 -4.29 8.92
N ILE A 230 0.55 -4.72 8.34
CA ILE A 230 -0.63 -5.17 9.10
C ILE A 230 -0.33 -6.34 10.03
N GLY A 231 0.69 -7.15 9.76
CA GLY A 231 1.13 -8.23 10.64
C GLY A 231 1.93 -7.78 11.87
N CYS A 232 2.23 -6.49 11.98
CA CYS A 232 2.96 -5.94 13.12
C CYS A 232 2.00 -5.68 14.29
N LYS A 233 2.42 -6.07 15.49
CA LYS A 233 1.64 -5.89 16.73
C LYS A 233 1.32 -4.42 17.05
N GLU A 234 2.14 -3.50 16.57
CA GLU A 234 1.96 -2.06 16.75
C GLU A 234 0.94 -1.47 15.76
N ILE A 235 0.72 -2.13 14.62
CA ILE A 235 -0.09 -1.58 13.51
C ILE A 235 -1.47 -2.23 13.47
N PHE A 236 -1.56 -3.55 13.63
CA PHE A 236 -2.84 -4.26 13.55
C PHE A 236 -3.92 -3.72 14.52
N PRO A 237 -3.61 -3.43 15.79
CA PRO A 237 -4.59 -2.84 16.71
C PRO A 237 -5.20 -1.54 16.19
N LEU A 238 -4.43 -0.71 15.47
CA LEU A 238 -4.94 0.56 14.91
C LEU A 238 -6.04 0.32 13.87
N PHE A 239 -5.94 -0.77 13.09
CA PHE A 239 -7.00 -1.18 12.17
C PHE A 239 -8.21 -1.75 12.90
N LYS A 240 -7.97 -2.64 13.87
CA LYS A 240 -9.03 -3.25 14.69
C LYS A 240 -9.82 -2.20 15.48
N GLU A 241 -9.13 -1.21 16.03
CA GLU A 241 -9.72 -0.09 16.78
C GLU A 241 -10.28 1.02 15.88
N ASN A 242 -10.23 0.84 14.56
CA ASN A 242 -10.75 1.80 13.61
C ASN A 242 -10.08 3.18 13.67
N ARG A 243 -8.80 3.21 13.95
CA ARG A 243 -7.97 4.41 14.06
C ARG A 243 -7.13 4.68 12.82
N VAL A 244 -6.89 3.63 12.01
CA VAL A 244 -6.15 3.68 10.74
C VAL A 244 -6.83 2.76 9.75
N TRP A 245 -6.79 3.11 8.48
CA TRP A 245 -7.33 2.32 7.37
C TRP A 245 -6.53 2.53 6.10
N TRP A 246 -6.81 1.75 5.07
CA TRP A 246 -6.20 1.92 3.77
C TRP A 246 -6.91 2.98 2.94
N GLY A 247 -6.13 3.79 2.19
CA GLY A 247 -6.62 4.69 1.16
C GLY A 247 -7.11 3.96 -0.08
N TYR A 248 -7.22 4.67 -1.21
CA TYR A 248 -7.71 4.08 -2.47
C TYR A 248 -6.70 3.15 -3.13
N GLY A 249 -5.42 3.30 -2.82
CA GLY A 249 -4.37 2.37 -3.24
C GLY A 249 -3.78 2.64 -4.63
N PHE A 250 -2.84 1.77 -5.02
CA PHE A 250 -2.14 1.85 -6.30
C PHE A 250 -2.85 0.99 -7.36
N LYS A 251 -2.85 1.44 -8.63
CA LYS A 251 -3.46 0.68 -9.74
C LYS A 251 -2.71 -0.63 -9.96
N GLY A 252 -3.45 -1.75 -9.98
CA GLY A 252 -2.88 -3.09 -10.21
C GLY A 252 -2.14 -3.66 -9.00
N ALA A 253 -2.41 -3.17 -7.78
CA ALA A 253 -1.84 -3.64 -6.51
C ALA A 253 -0.30 -3.60 -6.45
N ALA A 254 0.33 -2.77 -7.25
CA ALA A 254 1.77 -2.51 -7.22
C ALA A 254 2.04 -1.04 -7.50
N ALA A 255 2.98 -0.47 -6.75
CA ALA A 255 3.48 0.87 -6.97
C ALA A 255 4.74 0.81 -7.84
N HIS A 256 4.93 1.82 -8.66
CA HIS A 256 6.18 2.08 -9.36
C HIS A 256 6.86 3.27 -8.68
N PHE A 257 8.13 3.12 -8.39
CA PHE A 257 8.90 4.16 -7.72
C PHE A 257 10.14 4.48 -8.54
N TYR A 258 10.47 5.76 -8.63
CA TYR A 258 11.80 6.14 -9.07
C TYR A 258 12.84 5.71 -8.04
N SER A 259 13.91 5.14 -8.52
CA SER A 259 15.00 4.69 -7.67
C SER A 259 16.33 4.84 -8.40
N PRO A 260 17.38 5.36 -7.74
CA PRO A 260 18.74 5.41 -8.30
C PRO A 260 19.39 4.02 -8.33
N TYR A 261 18.72 2.99 -7.84
CA TYR A 261 19.23 1.64 -7.77
C TYR A 261 18.73 0.81 -8.94
N GLU A 262 19.63 -0.07 -9.44
CA GLU A 262 19.29 -1.00 -10.52
C GLU A 262 18.12 -1.91 -10.12
N ASP A 263 17.08 -1.94 -10.95
CA ASP A 263 15.95 -2.87 -10.76
C ASP A 263 16.41 -4.30 -11.10
N LYS A 264 16.43 -5.14 -10.09
CA LYS A 264 16.75 -6.58 -10.20
C LYS A 264 15.49 -7.44 -10.27
N ALA A 265 14.30 -6.85 -10.43
CA ALA A 265 13.06 -7.61 -10.57
C ALA A 265 13.05 -8.36 -11.90
N THR A 266 12.81 -9.68 -11.83
CA THR A 266 12.84 -10.57 -13.00
C THR A 266 11.46 -10.77 -13.62
N ALA A 267 10.41 -10.13 -13.11
CA ALA A 267 9.03 -10.33 -13.57
C ALA A 267 8.31 -8.98 -13.76
N GLY A 268 7.86 -8.72 -14.97
CA GLY A 268 7.01 -7.59 -15.32
C GLY A 268 7.63 -6.69 -16.39
N ASN A 269 6.88 -5.69 -16.82
CA ASN A 269 7.39 -4.66 -17.73
C ASN A 269 8.34 -3.76 -16.94
N HIS A 270 9.61 -3.83 -17.25
CA HIS A 270 10.62 -2.92 -16.69
C HIS A 270 10.45 -1.55 -17.34
N ILE A 271 10.24 -0.53 -16.50
CA ILE A 271 10.32 0.87 -16.90
C ILE A 271 11.72 1.35 -16.48
N LYS A 272 12.43 2.00 -17.40
CA LYS A 272 13.77 2.53 -17.11
C LYS A 272 13.72 3.43 -15.88
N ASP A 273 14.69 3.26 -14.98
CA ASP A 273 14.86 4.03 -13.74
C ASP A 273 13.73 3.86 -12.71
N MET A 274 12.88 2.83 -12.88
CA MET A 274 11.78 2.54 -11.96
C MET A 274 11.88 1.14 -11.36
N ILE A 275 11.48 1.03 -10.09
CA ILE A 275 11.32 -0.25 -9.38
C ILE A 275 9.84 -0.50 -9.13
N ARG A 276 9.36 -1.68 -9.53
CA ARG A 276 8.01 -2.15 -9.21
C ARG A 276 7.97 -2.84 -7.85
N VAL A 277 7.19 -2.31 -6.92
CA VAL A 277 7.00 -2.87 -5.58
C VAL A 277 5.55 -3.30 -5.41
N SER A 278 5.32 -4.61 -5.22
CA SER A 278 3.99 -5.15 -4.96
C SER A 278 3.65 -5.12 -3.47
N GLY A 279 2.36 -5.04 -3.14
CA GLY A 279 1.87 -5.04 -1.77
C GLY A 279 2.20 -3.75 -1.02
N VAL A 280 2.20 -2.64 -1.74
CA VAL A 280 2.27 -1.27 -1.20
C VAL A 280 0.88 -0.65 -1.26
N THR A 281 0.52 0.14 -0.27
CA THR A 281 -0.74 0.88 -0.20
C THR A 281 -0.59 2.15 0.61
N TRP A 282 -1.64 2.97 0.60
CA TRP A 282 -1.75 4.15 1.44
C TRP A 282 -2.35 3.80 2.80
N PHE A 283 -1.77 4.34 3.86
CA PHE A 283 -2.27 4.27 5.23
C PHE A 283 -2.72 5.66 5.65
N THR A 284 -3.92 5.76 6.21
CA THR A 284 -4.50 7.06 6.58
C THR A 284 -5.41 6.94 7.80
N ASN A 285 -5.64 8.08 8.46
CA ASN A 285 -6.70 8.30 9.44
C ASN A 285 -7.56 9.52 9.07
N LEU A 286 -7.52 9.92 7.80
CA LEU A 286 -8.42 10.91 7.20
C LEU A 286 -9.67 10.21 6.68
N GLU A 287 -10.84 10.74 6.97
CA GLU A 287 -12.10 10.15 6.50
C GLU A 287 -12.19 10.13 4.97
N ILE A 288 -12.66 9.01 4.43
CA ILE A 288 -12.86 8.80 3.00
C ILE A 288 -14.21 8.10 2.75
N ALA A 289 -14.85 8.45 1.64
CA ALA A 289 -16.18 7.95 1.29
C ALA A 289 -16.23 6.41 1.22
N LYS A 290 -15.21 5.80 0.64
CA LYS A 290 -15.11 4.35 0.43
C LYS A 290 -15.26 3.53 1.73
N ARG A 291 -14.95 4.11 2.92
CA ARG A 291 -15.11 3.43 4.21
C ARG A 291 -16.56 3.23 4.64
N ASN A 292 -17.46 4.01 4.06
CA ASN A 292 -18.87 4.00 4.38
C ASN A 292 -19.71 3.30 3.30
N GLU A 293 -19.03 2.66 2.34
CA GLU A 293 -19.68 1.88 1.28
C GLU A 293 -19.86 0.44 1.77
N ASP A 294 -21.08 -0.07 1.72
CA ASP A 294 -21.35 -1.46 2.04
C ASP A 294 -20.82 -2.37 0.94
N LEU A 295 -20.27 -3.50 1.34
CA LEU A 295 -19.92 -4.57 0.44
C LEU A 295 -21.18 -5.37 0.09
N ASP A 296 -21.50 -5.46 -1.20
CA ASP A 296 -22.60 -6.31 -1.67
C ASP A 296 -22.26 -7.78 -1.44
N LEU A 297 -23.02 -8.44 -0.57
CA LEU A 297 -22.89 -9.85 -0.25
C LEU A 297 -23.95 -10.64 -1.00
N VAL A 298 -23.49 -11.53 -1.89
CA VAL A 298 -24.38 -12.33 -2.76
C VAL A 298 -24.27 -13.83 -2.51
N CYS A 299 -23.22 -14.28 -1.82
CA CYS A 299 -23.00 -15.69 -1.53
C CYS A 299 -23.78 -16.13 -0.29
N ARG A 300 -24.26 -17.37 -0.32
CA ARG A 300 -24.92 -18.04 0.81
C ARG A 300 -23.93 -18.99 1.48
N TYR A 301 -24.01 -19.11 2.79
CA TYR A 301 -23.20 -20.09 3.51
C TYR A 301 -23.63 -21.51 3.24
N SER A 302 -22.65 -22.40 3.00
CA SER A 302 -22.84 -23.86 3.05
C SER A 302 -21.57 -24.51 3.65
N PRO A 303 -21.70 -25.52 4.51
CA PRO A 303 -20.55 -26.19 5.12
C PRO A 303 -19.59 -26.83 4.09
N GLU A 304 -20.09 -27.16 2.89
CA GLU A 304 -19.35 -27.78 1.81
C GLU A 304 -18.41 -26.79 1.11
N GLU A 305 -18.83 -25.52 1.00
CA GLU A 305 -18.10 -24.49 0.28
C GLU A 305 -17.14 -23.70 1.18
N TYR A 306 -17.48 -23.62 2.49
CA TYR A 306 -16.70 -22.83 3.46
C TYR A 306 -16.07 -23.74 4.52
N PRO A 307 -14.83 -24.24 4.32
CA PRO A 307 -14.18 -25.13 5.28
C PRO A 307 -13.98 -24.45 6.63
N HIS A 308 -14.25 -25.16 7.72
CA HIS A 308 -13.89 -24.76 9.06
C HIS A 308 -12.40 -24.95 9.32
N TYR A 309 -11.80 -24.04 10.08
CA TYR A 309 -10.45 -24.24 10.59
C TYR A 309 -10.44 -25.31 11.70
N GLU A 310 -9.39 -26.14 11.70
CA GLU A 310 -9.30 -27.25 12.67
C GLU A 310 -8.94 -26.77 14.09
N ASN A 311 -8.25 -25.67 14.20
CA ASN A 311 -7.67 -25.17 15.45
C ASN A 311 -8.13 -23.77 15.86
N TYR A 312 -9.16 -23.26 15.19
CA TYR A 312 -9.81 -21.99 15.52
C TYR A 312 -11.27 -22.03 15.03
N ASP A 313 -12.17 -21.51 15.85
CA ASP A 313 -13.63 -21.52 15.53
C ASP A 313 -13.98 -20.41 14.54
N ALA A 314 -13.72 -20.67 13.27
CA ALA A 314 -14.04 -19.78 12.14
C ALA A 314 -14.03 -20.57 10.82
N ILE A 315 -14.60 -19.98 9.77
CA ILE A 315 -14.59 -20.51 8.42
C ILE A 315 -13.53 -19.83 7.54
N GLU A 316 -13.02 -20.55 6.55
CA GLU A 316 -12.12 -20.02 5.51
C GLU A 316 -12.96 -19.42 4.38
N VAL A 317 -12.72 -18.15 4.04
CA VAL A 317 -13.29 -17.47 2.88
C VAL A 317 -12.18 -17.14 1.89
N GLY A 318 -12.24 -17.74 0.70
CA GLY A 318 -11.18 -17.67 -0.30
C GLY A 318 -10.96 -16.28 -0.89
N GLN A 319 -12.03 -15.56 -1.15
CA GLN A 319 -12.02 -14.22 -1.75
C GLN A 319 -12.99 -13.28 -1.01
N THR A 320 -12.76 -11.99 -1.08
CA THR A 320 -13.64 -10.98 -0.47
C THR A 320 -15.05 -10.99 -1.09
N SER A 321 -15.18 -11.35 -2.36
CA SER A 321 -16.46 -11.51 -3.06
C SER A 321 -17.30 -12.68 -2.55
N ASP A 322 -16.65 -13.67 -1.91
CA ASP A 322 -17.28 -14.91 -1.48
C ASP A 322 -17.75 -14.83 -0.02
N ILE A 323 -17.69 -13.66 0.63
CA ILE A 323 -18.18 -13.47 1.99
C ILE A 323 -19.69 -13.75 2.02
N PRO A 324 -20.15 -14.75 2.80
CA PRO A 324 -21.58 -15.10 2.85
C PRO A 324 -22.41 -14.03 3.59
N TYR A 325 -23.62 -13.78 3.08
CA TYR A 325 -24.52 -12.79 3.65
C TYR A 325 -25.26 -13.27 4.91
N ASP A 326 -25.38 -14.59 5.08
CA ASP A 326 -26.21 -15.26 6.08
C ASP A 326 -25.42 -15.99 7.19
N TYR A 327 -24.12 -15.76 7.30
CA TYR A 327 -23.27 -16.40 8.31
C TYR A 327 -22.99 -15.43 9.47
N ASP A 328 -23.30 -15.84 10.69
CA ASP A 328 -23.17 -15.05 11.93
C ASP A 328 -21.87 -15.33 12.72
N GLY A 329 -21.10 -16.34 12.29
CA GLY A 329 -19.82 -16.72 12.89
C GLY A 329 -18.63 -15.88 12.43
N ILE A 330 -17.45 -16.30 12.87
CA ILE A 330 -16.18 -15.67 12.50
C ILE A 330 -15.72 -16.21 11.12
N MET A 331 -15.25 -15.34 10.26
CA MET A 331 -14.78 -15.63 8.91
C MET A 331 -13.34 -15.15 8.72
N GLY A 332 -12.47 -16.02 8.22
CA GLY A 332 -11.10 -15.66 7.82
C GLY A 332 -11.07 -15.22 6.36
N VAL A 333 -10.96 -13.92 6.11
CA VAL A 333 -10.95 -13.32 4.77
C VAL A 333 -9.55 -12.89 4.34
N PRO A 334 -9.24 -12.77 3.05
CA PRO A 334 -7.97 -12.24 2.58
C PRO A 334 -7.65 -10.85 3.15
N ILE A 335 -6.37 -10.51 3.33
CA ILE A 335 -5.94 -9.17 3.80
C ILE A 335 -6.50 -8.05 2.90
N THR A 336 -6.68 -8.33 1.61
CA THR A 336 -7.26 -7.38 0.64
C THR A 336 -8.68 -6.94 0.98
N PHE A 337 -9.39 -7.64 1.88
CA PHE A 337 -10.66 -7.21 2.45
C PHE A 337 -10.56 -5.81 3.08
N LEU A 338 -9.43 -5.47 3.70
CA LEU A 338 -9.22 -4.15 4.32
C LEU A 338 -9.39 -2.98 3.34
N ASP A 339 -9.26 -3.24 2.05
CA ASP A 339 -9.52 -2.26 0.99
C ASP A 339 -10.99 -1.89 0.85
N LYS A 340 -11.88 -2.79 1.30
CA LYS A 340 -13.34 -2.65 1.24
C LYS A 340 -14.00 -2.71 2.62
N TYR A 341 -13.21 -2.56 3.67
CA TYR A 341 -13.71 -2.67 5.03
C TYR A 341 -14.60 -1.48 5.39
N ASN A 342 -15.88 -1.76 5.66
CA ASN A 342 -16.81 -0.84 6.29
C ASN A 342 -17.02 -1.26 7.76
N PRO A 343 -16.66 -0.41 8.74
CA PRO A 343 -16.81 -0.72 10.17
C PRO A 343 -18.28 -0.81 10.64
N GLU A 344 -19.23 -0.26 9.89
CA GLU A 344 -20.67 -0.42 10.21
C GLU A 344 -21.18 -1.79 9.78
N GLN A 345 -20.63 -2.37 8.72
CA GLN A 345 -21.04 -3.67 8.20
C GLN A 345 -20.31 -4.83 8.88
N PHE A 346 -19.01 -4.65 9.19
CA PHE A 346 -18.18 -5.72 9.76
C PHE A 346 -17.44 -5.30 11.02
N GLU A 347 -17.15 -6.29 11.85
CA GLU A 347 -16.23 -6.19 12.99
C GLU A 347 -14.93 -6.94 12.68
N ILE A 348 -13.78 -6.34 12.96
CA ILE A 348 -12.47 -7.03 12.88
C ILE A 348 -12.21 -7.71 14.23
N ILE A 349 -12.16 -9.03 14.23
CA ILE A 349 -11.87 -9.86 15.41
C ILE A 349 -10.36 -9.98 15.63
N GLY A 350 -9.59 -10.24 14.57
CA GLY A 350 -8.16 -10.45 14.67
C GLY A 350 -7.48 -10.75 13.34
N SER A 351 -6.25 -11.25 13.39
CA SER A 351 -5.48 -11.65 12.19
C SER A 351 -4.53 -12.80 12.51
N ASN A 352 -4.22 -13.64 11.52
CA ASN A 352 -3.16 -14.65 11.61
C ASN A 352 -1.86 -14.23 10.90
N SER A 353 -1.67 -12.94 10.64
CA SER A 353 -0.52 -12.43 9.87
C SER A 353 0.81 -12.54 10.62
N SER A 354 0.77 -12.77 11.94
CA SER A 354 1.94 -13.12 12.76
C SER A 354 1.59 -14.16 13.84
N THR A 355 2.61 -14.76 14.42
CA THR A 355 2.42 -15.74 15.51
C THR A 355 1.82 -15.09 16.76
N GLU A 356 2.19 -13.86 17.06
CA GLU A 356 1.67 -13.08 18.18
C GLU A 356 0.16 -12.85 18.01
N LEU A 357 -0.26 -12.39 16.85
CA LEU A 357 -1.69 -12.18 16.54
C LEU A 357 -2.49 -13.49 16.57
N CYS A 358 -1.91 -14.61 16.12
CA CYS A 358 -2.55 -15.94 16.28
C CYS A 358 -2.77 -16.29 17.75
N LYS A 359 -1.78 -16.00 18.62
CA LYS A 359 -1.90 -16.25 20.06
C LYS A 359 -2.97 -15.37 20.72
N GLU A 360 -3.04 -14.10 20.32
CA GLU A 360 -4.09 -13.17 20.78
C GLU A 360 -5.50 -13.64 20.39
N LEU A 361 -5.65 -14.28 19.22
CA LEU A 361 -6.88 -14.94 18.81
C LEU A 361 -7.21 -16.21 19.60
N GLY A 362 -6.28 -16.76 20.39
CA GLY A 362 -6.45 -18.04 21.09
C GLY A 362 -6.31 -19.26 20.18
N VAL A 363 -5.63 -19.13 19.05
CA VAL A 363 -5.37 -20.23 18.11
C VAL A 363 -4.56 -21.34 18.81
N LYS A 364 -5.04 -22.58 18.74
CA LYS A 364 -4.32 -23.74 19.31
C LYS A 364 -3.10 -24.11 18.46
N PRO A 365 -2.02 -24.66 19.08
CA PRO A 365 -0.88 -25.19 18.33
C PRO A 365 -1.32 -26.30 17.35
N LEU A 366 -0.50 -26.54 16.32
CA LEU A 366 -0.80 -27.51 15.25
C LEU A 366 -1.01 -28.95 15.75
N GLY A 367 -0.21 -29.40 16.73
CA GLY A 367 -0.23 -30.77 17.24
C GLY A 367 0.47 -31.77 16.30
N GLU A 368 0.89 -32.93 16.90
CA GLU A 368 1.61 -33.98 16.17
C GLU A 368 0.74 -34.67 15.10
N ASP A 369 -0.56 -34.85 15.39
CA ASP A 369 -1.48 -35.49 14.46
C ASP A 369 -1.64 -34.70 13.16
N TRP A 370 -1.83 -33.39 13.26
CA TRP A 370 -1.92 -32.52 12.08
C TRP A 370 -0.61 -32.55 11.27
N ILE A 371 0.55 -32.51 11.93
CA ILE A 371 1.86 -32.59 11.26
C ILE A 371 2.00 -33.92 10.50
N ARG A 372 1.60 -35.04 11.11
CA ARG A 372 1.63 -36.34 10.45
C ARG A 372 0.77 -36.35 9.18
N ARG A 373 -0.49 -35.89 9.26
CA ARG A 373 -1.41 -35.81 8.12
C ARG A 373 -0.87 -34.87 7.04
N TYR A 374 -0.35 -33.72 7.41
CA TYR A 374 0.22 -32.74 6.49
C TYR A 374 1.42 -33.33 5.73
N ARG A 375 2.32 -34.05 6.39
CA ARG A 375 3.47 -34.72 5.76
C ARG A 375 3.03 -35.87 4.83
N ALA A 376 2.10 -36.70 5.27
CA ALA A 376 1.53 -37.77 4.46
C ALA A 376 0.86 -37.26 3.18
N ALA A 377 0.25 -36.05 3.23
CA ALA A 377 -0.34 -35.38 2.06
C ALA A 377 0.69 -34.65 1.16
N GLY A 378 2.01 -34.85 1.39
CA GLY A 378 3.09 -34.24 0.62
C GLY A 378 3.43 -32.81 1.03
N GLY A 379 3.08 -32.37 2.22
CA GLY A 379 3.42 -31.05 2.75
C GLY A 379 4.92 -30.91 3.02
N THR A 380 5.56 -29.88 2.44
CA THR A 380 7.03 -29.63 2.53
C THR A 380 7.39 -28.43 3.41
N GLY A 381 6.41 -27.62 3.84
CA GLY A 381 6.64 -26.44 4.66
C GLY A 381 7.28 -26.79 6.01
N HIS A 382 8.12 -25.87 6.54
CA HIS A 382 8.66 -26.02 7.90
C HIS A 382 7.55 -25.76 8.92
N ASN A 383 6.90 -26.83 9.38
CA ASN A 383 5.88 -26.82 10.43
C ASN A 383 6.25 -27.81 11.53
N THR A 384 6.07 -27.41 12.78
CA THR A 384 6.24 -28.23 13.97
C THR A 384 4.97 -28.21 14.82
N ALA A 385 4.78 -29.23 15.67
CA ALA A 385 3.57 -29.37 16.48
C ALA A 385 3.27 -28.17 17.39
N ASN A 386 4.32 -27.50 17.87
CA ASN A 386 4.20 -26.36 18.79
C ASN A 386 3.97 -25.01 18.07
N MET A 387 4.00 -25.00 16.73
CA MET A 387 3.72 -23.77 15.97
C MET A 387 2.24 -23.40 16.04
N VAL A 388 1.98 -22.11 16.28
CA VAL A 388 0.64 -21.53 16.29
C VAL A 388 0.38 -20.93 14.91
N ARG A 389 -0.42 -21.64 14.12
CA ARG A 389 -0.85 -21.26 12.77
C ARG A 389 -2.26 -21.75 12.53
N ILE A 390 -3.05 -21.02 11.78
CA ILE A 390 -4.40 -21.43 11.37
C ILE A 390 -4.31 -22.49 10.27
N VAL A 391 -5.07 -23.56 10.42
CA VAL A 391 -5.06 -24.71 9.49
C VAL A 391 -6.47 -25.22 9.23
N TYR A 392 -6.66 -25.77 8.02
CA TYR A 392 -7.91 -26.34 7.56
C TYR A 392 -7.66 -27.46 6.55
N ASN A 393 -8.70 -28.23 6.23
CA ASN A 393 -8.67 -29.13 5.08
C ASN A 393 -9.33 -28.46 3.88
N ASP A 394 -8.68 -28.54 2.71
CA ASP A 394 -9.32 -28.08 1.48
C ASP A 394 -10.52 -28.98 1.11
N PRO A 395 -11.36 -28.62 0.12
CA PRO A 395 -12.52 -29.42 -0.29
C PRO A 395 -12.20 -30.87 -0.67
N HIS A 396 -10.93 -31.18 -0.94
CA HIS A 396 -10.44 -32.54 -1.23
C HIS A 396 -9.88 -33.25 0.03
N GLY A 397 -10.08 -32.69 1.21
CA GLY A 397 -9.60 -33.24 2.48
C GLY A 397 -8.09 -33.10 2.72
N LYS A 398 -7.38 -32.30 1.92
CA LYS A 398 -5.94 -32.12 2.05
C LYS A 398 -5.61 -31.05 3.09
N PRO A 399 -4.78 -31.35 4.13
CA PRO A 399 -4.38 -30.37 5.12
C PRO A 399 -3.63 -29.17 4.52
N LYS A 400 -4.05 -27.97 4.89
CA LYS A 400 -3.51 -26.67 4.43
C LYS A 400 -3.21 -25.76 5.61
N VAL A 401 -2.16 -24.96 5.48
CA VAL A 401 -1.95 -23.80 6.34
C VAL A 401 -2.62 -22.60 5.66
N ALA A 402 -3.46 -21.90 6.40
CA ALA A 402 -4.13 -20.72 5.88
C ALA A 402 -3.10 -19.63 5.52
N PHE A 403 -3.35 -18.90 4.44
CA PHE A 403 -2.63 -17.67 4.15
C PHE A 403 -2.92 -16.61 5.22
N SER A 404 -2.26 -15.47 5.14
CA SER A 404 -2.60 -14.33 5.99
C SER A 404 -4.06 -13.93 5.79
N ARG A 405 -4.82 -13.92 6.90
CA ARG A 405 -6.25 -13.62 6.97
C ARG A 405 -6.54 -12.51 7.98
N ILE A 406 -7.56 -11.73 7.71
CA ILE A 406 -8.26 -10.93 8.70
C ILE A 406 -9.48 -11.72 9.13
N PHE A 407 -9.69 -11.88 10.43
CA PHE A 407 -10.87 -12.52 10.99
C PHE A 407 -11.92 -11.45 11.26
N ILE A 408 -13.08 -11.63 10.65
CA ILE A 408 -14.19 -10.69 10.69
C ILE A 408 -15.47 -11.38 11.14
N ARG A 409 -16.43 -10.58 11.57
CA ARG A 409 -17.82 -10.97 11.74
C ARG A 409 -18.71 -9.99 10.99
N ASN A 410 -19.74 -10.50 10.29
CA ASN A 410 -20.81 -9.68 9.75
C ASN A 410 -21.70 -9.19 10.92
N LYS A 411 -21.93 -7.90 11.02
CA LYS A 411 -22.78 -7.30 12.07
C LYS A 411 -24.27 -7.45 11.78
N HIS A 412 -24.62 -7.68 10.51
CA HIS A 412 -25.99 -7.71 10.02
C HIS A 412 -26.25 -8.94 9.12
N PRO A 413 -26.04 -10.18 9.61
CA PRO A 413 -26.26 -11.38 8.79
C PRO A 413 -27.77 -11.58 8.51
N ARG A 414 -28.10 -11.91 7.27
CA ARG A 414 -29.48 -12.15 6.80
C ARG A 414 -29.88 -13.62 6.95
N ILE A 415 -29.92 -14.13 8.18
CA ILE A 415 -30.06 -15.56 8.49
C ILE A 415 -31.44 -16.13 8.05
N ASN A 416 -32.48 -15.29 7.93
CA ASN A 416 -33.85 -15.71 7.67
C ASN A 416 -34.33 -15.39 6.24
N GLU A 417 -33.46 -14.98 5.35
CA GLU A 417 -33.73 -14.81 3.93
C GLU A 417 -33.21 -16.01 3.15
#